data_197a0b30280d729fbcd39286012e6b3c
#
_entry.id   197a0b30280d729fbcd39286012e6b3c
#
_cell.length_a   1.000
_cell.length_b   1.000
_cell.length_c   1.000
_cell.angle_alpha   90.00
_cell.angle_beta   90.00
_cell.angle_gamma   90.00
#
_symmetry.space_group_name_H-M   'P 1'
#
loop_
_entity.id
_entity.type
_entity.pdbx_description
1 polymer ?
#
loop_
_entity_poly.entity_id
_entity_poly.type
_entity_poly.pdbx_seq_one_letter_code
_entity_poly.pdbx_strand_id
1 'polypeptide(L)'
;MKKHSILIVLLILSCSIKQKNFELSGKIDGLNSEKIYLLESNSIILDSTKIDDSSSFTLKCYIEEPQILTLRLGNSDTDEVEFFAETGTMKLSTTSKRFQFDAQFSGSKQQSNLDEFNSYLIKFEEEDLDLLETQIQQSIIGNQKEIDSISILREKLEKRKNLFIVNYILNNSKEIISPYLALKYN
;
A
#
# COMPACT_ATOMS: atom_id res chain seq x y z
N MET A 1 -11.97 20.22 -69.50
CA MET A 1 -10.87 20.06 -68.52
C MET A 1 -11.50 20.06 -67.13
N LYS A 2 -11.70 18.91 -66.49
CA LYS A 2 -12.28 18.76 -65.13
C LYS A 2 -11.14 18.84 -64.13
N LYS A 3 -11.11 19.89 -63.29
CA LYS A 3 -10.21 19.97 -62.14
C LYS A 3 -10.72 19.09 -61.01
N HIS A 4 -10.01 18.05 -60.68
CA HIS A 4 -10.27 17.21 -59.55
C HIS A 4 -9.60 17.87 -58.33
N SER A 5 -10.41 18.42 -57.42
CA SER A 5 -9.94 18.95 -56.12
C SER A 5 -9.79 17.77 -55.18
N ILE A 6 -8.55 17.39 -54.86
CA ILE A 6 -8.23 16.35 -53.88
C ILE A 6 -8.30 17.04 -52.51
N LEU A 7 -9.37 16.72 -51.76
CA LEU A 7 -9.53 17.14 -50.38
C LEU A 7 -8.71 16.19 -49.47
N ILE A 8 -7.52 16.61 -49.07
CA ILE A 8 -6.69 15.86 -48.13
C ILE A 8 -7.29 16.10 -46.73
N VAL A 9 -8.02 15.11 -46.20
CA VAL A 9 -8.47 15.09 -44.81
C VAL A 9 -7.30 14.67 -43.96
N LEU A 10 -6.67 15.66 -43.29
CA LEU A 10 -5.67 15.40 -42.25
C LEU A 10 -6.40 14.84 -41.01
N LEU A 11 -6.36 13.53 -40.82
CA LEU A 11 -6.71 12.87 -39.58
C LEU A 11 -5.65 13.20 -38.55
N ILE A 12 -5.88 14.26 -37.74
CA ILE A 12 -5.09 14.54 -36.56
C ILE A 12 -5.44 13.48 -35.54
N LEU A 13 -4.64 12.43 -35.44
CA LEU A 13 -4.62 11.50 -34.32
C LEU A 13 -4.16 12.30 -33.08
N SER A 14 -5.11 12.95 -32.40
CA SER A 14 -4.89 13.58 -31.12
C SER A 14 -4.64 12.45 -30.10
N CYS A 15 -3.39 12.06 -29.94
CA CYS A 15 -2.96 11.27 -28.80
C CYS A 15 -3.03 12.21 -27.58
N SER A 16 -4.16 12.19 -26.87
CA SER A 16 -4.28 13.00 -25.65
C SER A 16 -3.39 12.35 -24.58
N ILE A 17 -2.23 12.93 -24.37
CA ILE A 17 -1.37 12.57 -23.23
C ILE A 17 -2.16 12.94 -21.97
N LYS A 18 -2.61 11.93 -21.20
CA LYS A 18 -3.28 12.17 -19.91
C LYS A 18 -2.34 12.95 -19.01
N GLN A 19 -2.77 14.13 -18.57
CA GLN A 19 -1.97 14.97 -17.67
C GLN A 19 -1.79 14.25 -16.33
N LYS A 20 -0.55 14.20 -15.83
CA LYS A 20 -0.26 13.62 -14.51
C LYS A 20 -1.04 14.38 -13.43
N ASN A 21 -1.81 13.66 -12.62
CA ASN A 21 -2.70 14.22 -11.58
C ASN A 21 -2.37 13.70 -10.18
N PHE A 22 -1.34 12.88 -10.06
CA PHE A 22 -0.80 12.37 -8.81
C PHE A 22 0.70 12.65 -8.72
N GLU A 23 1.13 13.07 -7.52
CA GLU A 23 2.54 13.29 -7.19
C GLU A 23 2.85 12.67 -5.83
N LEU A 24 3.87 11.82 -5.78
CA LEU A 24 4.47 11.32 -4.54
C LEU A 24 5.87 11.91 -4.39
N SER A 25 6.07 12.70 -3.34
CA SER A 25 7.40 13.17 -2.92
C SER A 25 7.81 12.50 -1.64
N GLY A 26 9.09 12.23 -1.45
CA GLY A 26 9.53 11.54 -0.25
C GLY A 26 10.99 11.70 0.08
N LYS A 27 11.32 11.26 1.31
CA LYS A 27 12.69 11.19 1.81
C LYS A 27 12.93 9.80 2.39
N ILE A 28 14.09 9.20 2.03
CA ILE A 28 14.51 7.90 2.53
C ILE A 28 15.83 8.06 3.27
N ASP A 29 15.77 8.20 4.58
CA ASP A 29 16.96 8.47 5.39
C ASP A 29 17.98 7.33 5.26
N GLY A 30 19.24 7.72 5.02
CA GLY A 30 20.36 6.81 4.88
C GLY A 30 20.53 6.21 3.47
N LEU A 31 19.85 6.77 2.45
CA LEU A 31 19.96 6.29 1.07
C LEU A 31 20.26 7.45 0.11
N ASN A 32 21.12 7.18 -0.86
CA ASN A 32 21.37 8.08 -2.00
C ASN A 32 21.68 7.25 -3.25
N SER A 33 21.43 7.87 -4.40
CA SER A 33 21.79 7.32 -5.72
C SER A 33 21.09 6.00 -6.10
N GLU A 34 20.18 5.49 -5.29
CA GLU A 34 19.35 4.31 -5.62
C GLU A 34 18.18 4.70 -6.52
N LYS A 35 17.69 3.76 -7.32
CA LYS A 35 16.53 3.97 -8.17
C LYS A 35 15.26 3.57 -7.43
N ILE A 36 14.21 4.38 -7.55
CA ILE A 36 12.91 4.12 -6.96
C ILE A 36 11.86 4.08 -8.07
N TYR A 37 10.90 3.16 -7.95
CA TYR A 37 9.88 2.90 -8.94
C TYR A 37 8.49 3.03 -8.32
N LEU A 38 7.59 3.66 -9.05
CA LEU A 38 6.16 3.66 -8.76
C LEU A 38 5.48 2.65 -9.68
N LEU A 39 4.77 1.70 -9.09
CA LEU A 39 4.20 0.57 -9.78
C LEU A 39 2.69 0.51 -9.56
N GLU A 40 1.98 0.08 -10.58
CA GLU A 40 0.60 -0.35 -10.51
C GLU A 40 0.52 -1.88 -10.37
N SER A 41 -0.66 -2.43 -10.13
CA SER A 41 -0.92 -3.86 -10.11
C SER A 41 -0.21 -4.60 -11.27
N ASN A 42 0.28 -5.81 -11.02
CA ASN A 42 1.06 -6.60 -11.98
C ASN A 42 2.44 -6.01 -12.35
N SER A 43 3.04 -5.19 -11.47
CA SER A 43 4.38 -4.63 -11.66
C SER A 43 4.55 -3.71 -12.88
N ILE A 44 3.47 -3.06 -13.33
CA ILE A 44 3.53 -2.06 -14.39
C ILE A 44 4.17 -0.79 -13.83
N ILE A 45 5.30 -0.39 -14.40
CA ILE A 45 6.00 0.84 -13.99
C ILE A 45 5.25 2.06 -14.52
N LEU A 46 4.73 2.89 -13.61
CA LEU A 46 4.07 4.16 -13.91
C LEU A 46 5.08 5.30 -14.02
N ASP A 47 6.07 5.30 -13.12
CA ASP A 47 7.15 6.27 -13.10
C ASP A 47 8.38 5.72 -12.37
N SER A 48 9.53 6.34 -12.58
CA SER A 48 10.75 6.00 -11.83
C SER A 48 11.70 7.18 -11.80
N THR A 49 12.43 7.32 -10.71
CA THR A 49 13.46 8.35 -10.57
C THR A 49 14.65 7.83 -9.79
N LYS A 50 15.73 8.59 -9.77
CA LYS A 50 16.88 8.34 -8.92
C LYS A 50 16.75 9.19 -7.66
N ILE A 51 17.02 8.60 -6.51
CA ILE A 51 17.06 9.32 -5.24
C ILE A 51 18.26 10.24 -5.27
N ASP A 52 18.07 11.50 -4.95
CA ASP A 52 19.12 12.53 -4.97
C ASP A 52 20.04 12.47 -3.74
N ASP A 53 21.05 13.34 -3.73
CA ASP A 53 22.06 13.40 -2.65
C ASP A 53 21.47 13.90 -1.32
N SER A 54 20.26 14.47 -1.32
CA SER A 54 19.49 14.84 -0.12
C SER A 54 18.60 13.71 0.39
N SER A 55 18.72 12.51 -0.19
CA SER A 55 17.88 11.35 0.06
C SER A 55 16.41 11.53 -0.34
N SER A 56 16.14 12.45 -1.26
CA SER A 56 14.79 12.85 -1.68
C SER A 56 14.47 12.36 -3.09
N PHE A 57 13.17 12.21 -3.36
CA PHE A 57 12.65 11.84 -4.67
C PHE A 57 11.30 12.48 -4.94
N THR A 58 10.91 12.52 -6.21
CA THR A 58 9.56 12.87 -6.65
C THR A 58 9.16 11.98 -7.82
N LEU A 59 7.99 11.36 -7.71
CA LEU A 59 7.37 10.51 -8.74
C LEU A 59 6.00 11.08 -9.10
N LYS A 60 5.62 10.97 -10.38
CA LYS A 60 4.37 11.54 -10.88
C LYS A 60 3.73 10.60 -11.89
N CYS A 61 2.44 10.33 -11.73
CA CYS A 61 1.69 9.54 -12.71
C CYS A 61 0.27 10.11 -12.91
N TYR A 62 -0.44 9.50 -13.84
CA TYR A 62 -1.89 9.68 -13.97
C TYR A 62 -2.58 8.52 -13.26
N ILE A 63 -3.54 8.82 -12.41
CA ILE A 63 -4.47 7.85 -11.81
C ILE A 63 -5.90 8.25 -12.18
N GLU A 64 -6.72 7.28 -12.55
CA GLU A 64 -8.12 7.53 -12.95
C GLU A 64 -9.02 7.61 -11.71
N GLU A 65 -8.81 6.71 -10.79
CA GLU A 65 -9.52 6.60 -9.53
C GLU A 65 -8.55 6.23 -8.40
N PRO A 66 -8.92 6.45 -7.14
CA PRO A 66 -8.11 6.03 -6.01
C PRO A 66 -7.83 4.53 -6.04
N GLN A 67 -6.57 4.14 -5.87
CA GLN A 67 -6.10 2.77 -6.01
C GLN A 67 -4.87 2.48 -5.16
N ILE A 68 -4.56 1.19 -4.98
CA ILE A 68 -3.30 0.76 -4.38
C ILE A 68 -2.19 0.87 -5.42
N LEU A 69 -1.13 1.57 -5.06
CA LEU A 69 0.14 1.59 -5.78
C LEU A 69 1.23 0.99 -4.92
N THR A 70 2.28 0.51 -5.58
CA THR A 70 3.46 -0.03 -4.92
C THR A 70 4.66 0.85 -5.19
N LEU A 71 5.40 1.18 -4.14
CA LEU A 71 6.69 1.84 -4.23
C LEU A 71 7.77 0.79 -4.03
N ARG A 72 8.68 0.63 -5.00
CA ARG A 72 9.79 -0.33 -4.96
C ARG A 72 11.11 0.40 -4.94
N LEU A 73 11.97 0.00 -4.02
CA LEU A 73 13.34 0.50 -3.92
C LEU A 73 14.31 -0.45 -4.64
N GLY A 74 15.08 0.09 -5.58
CA GLY A 74 16.02 -0.71 -6.36
C GLY A 74 15.36 -1.75 -7.25
N ASN A 75 16.06 -2.87 -7.42
CA ASN A 75 15.60 -3.99 -8.27
C ASN A 75 15.12 -5.19 -7.45
N SER A 76 15.01 -5.06 -6.13
CA SER A 76 14.59 -6.14 -5.24
C SER A 76 13.09 -6.09 -5.01
N ASP A 77 12.41 -7.22 -5.18
CA ASP A 77 10.99 -7.36 -4.88
C ASP A 77 10.72 -7.45 -3.35
N THR A 78 11.78 -7.45 -2.52
CA THR A 78 11.64 -7.48 -1.06
C THR A 78 11.51 -6.09 -0.44
N ASP A 79 11.91 -5.04 -1.17
CA ASP A 79 11.88 -3.66 -0.69
C ASP A 79 10.72 -2.90 -1.34
N GLU A 80 9.50 -3.37 -1.07
CA GLU A 80 8.25 -2.83 -1.59
C GLU A 80 7.35 -2.36 -0.45
N VAL A 81 6.63 -1.26 -0.68
CA VAL A 81 5.57 -0.80 0.20
C VAL A 81 4.34 -0.41 -0.61
N GLU A 82 3.20 -0.97 -0.22
CA GLU A 82 1.90 -0.63 -0.80
C GLU A 82 1.31 0.57 -0.07
N PHE A 83 0.63 1.44 -0.82
CA PHE A 83 -0.08 2.58 -0.26
C PHE A 83 -1.32 2.92 -1.10
N PHE A 84 -2.27 3.59 -0.49
CA PHE A 84 -3.49 4.02 -1.16
C PHE A 84 -3.29 5.40 -1.78
N ALA A 85 -3.16 5.43 -3.12
CA ALA A 85 -3.00 6.66 -3.88
C ALA A 85 -4.36 7.26 -4.27
N GLU A 86 -4.47 8.58 -4.16
CA GLU A 86 -5.58 9.37 -4.70
C GLU A 86 -5.04 10.63 -5.38
N THR A 87 -5.84 11.28 -6.24
CA THR A 87 -5.41 12.47 -6.96
C THR A 87 -4.90 13.57 -6.01
N GLY A 88 -3.80 14.22 -6.38
CA GLY A 88 -3.18 15.26 -5.56
C GLY A 88 -1.72 14.94 -5.21
N THR A 89 -1.29 15.42 -4.05
CA THR A 89 0.10 15.28 -3.61
C THR A 89 0.16 14.49 -2.31
N MET A 90 0.97 13.44 -2.30
CA MET A 90 1.29 12.66 -1.12
C MET A 90 2.77 12.81 -0.75
N LYS A 91 3.08 12.57 0.51
CA LYS A 91 4.45 12.57 1.01
C LYS A 91 4.76 11.24 1.70
N LEU A 92 6.00 10.79 1.53
CA LEU A 92 6.56 9.62 2.22
C LEU A 92 7.76 10.03 3.05
N SER A 93 7.85 9.48 4.26
CA SER A 93 9.07 9.45 5.07
C SER A 93 9.34 8.03 5.49
N THR A 94 10.58 7.55 5.31
CA THR A 94 11.00 6.20 5.71
C THR A 94 12.52 6.14 5.89
N THR A 95 13.04 4.97 6.31
CA THR A 95 14.48 4.70 6.41
C THR A 95 14.90 3.60 5.42
N SER A 96 16.16 3.62 4.98
CA SER A 96 16.69 2.59 4.08
C SER A 96 16.77 1.21 4.73
N LYS A 97 16.98 1.15 6.06
CA LYS A 97 17.13 -0.11 6.80
C LYS A 97 15.82 -0.85 7.02
N ARG A 98 14.73 -0.11 7.11
CA ARG A 98 13.40 -0.63 7.40
C ARG A 98 12.37 0.00 6.46
N PHE A 99 12.69 -0.01 5.16
CA PHE A 99 11.96 0.71 4.13
C PHE A 99 10.45 0.51 4.21
N GLN A 100 10.01 -0.72 4.31
CA GLN A 100 8.60 -1.09 4.41
C GLN A 100 7.99 -0.75 5.78
N PHE A 101 8.73 -1.02 6.87
CA PHE A 101 8.19 -0.95 8.23
C PHE A 101 8.11 0.48 8.78
N ASP A 102 9.05 1.35 8.36
CA ASP A 102 9.10 2.74 8.80
C ASP A 102 8.36 3.69 7.85
N ALA A 103 7.71 3.17 6.80
CA ALA A 103 7.02 3.96 5.81
C ALA A 103 5.81 4.71 6.40
N GLN A 104 5.87 6.04 6.37
CA GLN A 104 4.80 6.92 6.82
C GLN A 104 4.34 7.78 5.65
N PHE A 105 3.10 7.57 5.22
CA PHE A 105 2.47 8.35 4.18
C PHE A 105 1.58 9.45 4.75
N SER A 106 1.47 10.55 4.02
CA SER A 106 0.56 11.64 4.35
C SER A 106 0.04 12.31 3.09
N GLY A 107 -1.12 13.02 3.19
CA GLY A 107 -1.74 13.72 2.07
C GLY A 107 -2.87 12.98 1.38
N SER A 108 -3.20 11.76 1.80
CA SER A 108 -4.36 11.01 1.34
C SER A 108 -5.29 10.67 2.51
N LYS A 109 -6.59 10.91 2.37
CA LYS A 109 -7.59 10.50 3.34
C LYS A 109 -7.73 8.98 3.38
N GLN A 110 -7.69 8.34 2.21
CA GLN A 110 -7.85 6.89 2.12
C GLN A 110 -6.65 6.15 2.72
N GLN A 111 -5.44 6.70 2.55
CA GLN A 111 -4.27 6.18 3.24
C GLN A 111 -4.39 6.31 4.76
N SER A 112 -4.85 7.46 5.26
CA SER A 112 -5.05 7.65 6.69
C SER A 112 -6.08 6.66 7.28
N ASN A 113 -7.14 6.37 6.55
CA ASN A 113 -8.12 5.35 6.93
C ASN A 113 -7.51 3.94 6.94
N LEU A 114 -6.63 3.63 5.96
CA LEU A 114 -5.90 2.35 5.91
C LEU A 114 -4.93 2.22 7.08
N ASP A 115 -4.21 3.28 7.40
CA ASP A 115 -3.27 3.31 8.52
C ASP A 115 -4.00 3.12 9.86
N GLU A 116 -5.16 3.77 10.03
CA GLU A 116 -6.01 3.57 11.20
C GLU A 116 -6.48 2.11 11.32
N PHE A 117 -7.02 1.55 10.24
CA PHE A 117 -7.43 0.15 10.19
C PHE A 117 -6.29 -0.80 10.54
N ASN A 118 -5.12 -0.63 9.92
CA ASN A 118 -3.94 -1.43 10.19
C ASN A 118 -3.45 -1.30 11.64
N SER A 119 -3.57 -0.11 12.25
CA SER A 119 -3.21 0.09 13.65
C SER A 119 -4.02 -0.74 14.63
N TYR A 120 -5.28 -1.05 14.29
CA TYR A 120 -6.09 -1.98 15.07
C TYR A 120 -5.71 -3.44 14.80
N LEU A 121 -5.39 -3.79 13.56
CA LEU A 121 -4.95 -5.17 13.23
C LEU A 121 -3.66 -5.52 13.94
N ILE A 122 -2.70 -4.61 14.00
CA ILE A 122 -1.42 -4.81 14.72
C ILE A 122 -1.66 -5.22 16.18
N LYS A 123 -2.65 -4.63 16.86
CA LYS A 123 -2.97 -5.00 18.25
C LYS A 123 -3.44 -6.46 18.40
N PHE A 124 -4.19 -6.97 17.41
CA PHE A 124 -4.58 -8.39 17.39
C PHE A 124 -3.37 -9.29 17.13
N GLU A 125 -2.47 -8.87 16.26
CA GLU A 125 -1.24 -9.61 15.95
C GLU A 125 -0.29 -9.65 17.14
N GLU A 126 -0.13 -8.54 17.86
CA GLU A 126 0.66 -8.46 19.10
C GLU A 126 0.07 -9.38 20.18
N GLU A 127 -1.27 -9.37 20.41
CA GLU A 127 -1.94 -10.25 21.36
C GLU A 127 -1.76 -11.73 20.97
N ASP A 128 -1.80 -12.07 19.68
CA ASP A 128 -1.57 -13.45 19.20
C ASP A 128 -0.14 -13.92 19.39
N LEU A 129 0.84 -13.01 19.14
CA LEU A 129 2.26 -13.30 19.37
C LEU A 129 2.56 -13.59 20.84
N ASP A 130 2.00 -12.82 21.78
CA ASP A 130 2.16 -13.02 23.22
C ASP A 130 1.58 -14.37 23.65
N LEU A 131 0.40 -14.72 23.12
CA LEU A 131 -0.24 -16.04 23.37
C LEU A 131 0.60 -17.18 22.77
N LEU A 132 1.13 -17.00 21.56
CA LEU A 132 1.99 -17.98 20.90
C LEU A 132 3.27 -18.22 21.68
N GLU A 133 3.93 -17.15 22.14
CA GLU A 133 5.14 -17.26 22.98
C GLU A 133 4.84 -18.07 24.25
N THR A 134 3.76 -17.73 24.95
CA THR A 134 3.33 -18.47 26.14
C THR A 134 3.05 -19.94 25.81
N GLN A 135 2.39 -20.24 24.69
CA GLN A 135 2.09 -21.59 24.25
C GLN A 135 3.38 -22.40 24.02
N ILE A 136 4.38 -21.79 23.39
CA ILE A 136 5.69 -22.43 23.16
C ILE A 136 6.36 -22.75 24.50
N GLN A 137 6.37 -21.81 25.47
CA GLN A 137 6.93 -22.03 26.79
C GLN A 137 6.24 -23.19 27.53
N GLN A 138 4.90 -23.26 27.50
CA GLN A 138 4.14 -24.35 28.10
C GLN A 138 4.40 -25.69 27.41
N SER A 139 4.65 -25.68 26.10
CA SER A 139 5.02 -26.89 25.35
C SER A 139 6.36 -27.47 25.79
N ILE A 140 7.34 -26.61 26.07
CA ILE A 140 8.68 -27.03 26.53
C ILE A 140 8.62 -27.76 27.87
N ILE A 141 7.71 -27.33 28.77
CA ILE A 141 7.53 -27.97 30.10
C ILE A 141 6.47 -29.08 30.12
N GLY A 142 5.83 -29.35 28.95
CA GLY A 142 4.85 -30.44 28.82
C GLY A 142 3.49 -30.19 29.49
N ASN A 143 3.12 -28.91 29.71
CA ASN A 143 1.86 -28.50 30.33
C ASN A 143 0.68 -28.54 29.33
N GLN A 144 0.19 -29.69 28.98
CA GLN A 144 -0.85 -29.86 27.95
C GLN A 144 -2.13 -29.09 28.27
N LYS A 145 -2.55 -29.04 29.54
CA LYS A 145 -3.76 -28.29 29.93
C LYS A 145 -3.69 -26.79 29.58
N GLU A 146 -2.53 -26.19 29.81
CA GLU A 146 -2.33 -24.77 29.51
C GLU A 146 -2.23 -24.53 28.01
N ILE A 147 -1.57 -25.43 27.25
CA ILE A 147 -1.51 -25.40 25.79
C ILE A 147 -2.93 -25.38 25.20
N ASP A 148 -3.81 -26.28 25.69
CA ASP A 148 -5.20 -26.37 25.23
C ASP A 148 -5.97 -25.06 25.54
N SER A 149 -5.78 -24.50 26.75
CA SER A 149 -6.38 -23.23 27.16
C SER A 149 -5.95 -22.07 26.25
N ILE A 150 -4.65 -21.96 25.94
CA ILE A 150 -4.11 -20.92 25.07
C ILE A 150 -4.64 -21.08 23.64
N SER A 151 -4.75 -22.32 23.15
CA SER A 151 -5.32 -22.60 21.82
C SER A 151 -6.75 -22.05 21.70
N ILE A 152 -7.57 -22.22 22.74
CA ILE A 152 -8.94 -21.68 22.80
C ILE A 152 -8.91 -20.13 22.82
N LEU A 153 -7.97 -19.52 23.52
CA LEU A 153 -7.82 -18.04 23.56
C LEU A 153 -7.46 -17.50 22.19
N ARG A 154 -6.52 -18.13 21.48
CA ARG A 154 -6.11 -17.75 20.13
C ARG A 154 -7.28 -17.87 19.12
N GLU A 155 -8.07 -18.95 19.22
CA GLU A 155 -9.28 -19.09 18.40
C GLU A 155 -10.30 -17.96 18.65
N LYS A 156 -10.50 -17.57 19.92
CA LYS A 156 -11.37 -16.44 20.28
C LYS A 156 -10.82 -15.11 19.76
N LEU A 157 -9.52 -14.92 19.83
CA LEU A 157 -8.85 -13.71 19.33
C LEU A 157 -9.05 -13.59 17.81
N GLU A 158 -8.85 -14.67 17.06
CA GLU A 158 -9.08 -14.69 15.62
C GLU A 158 -10.54 -14.38 15.26
N LYS A 159 -11.50 -14.90 16.00
CA LYS A 159 -12.92 -14.54 15.81
C LYS A 159 -13.18 -13.06 16.09
N ARG A 160 -12.55 -12.49 17.12
CA ARG A 160 -12.66 -11.06 17.43
C ARG A 160 -12.05 -10.19 16.31
N LYS A 161 -10.89 -10.58 15.79
CA LYS A 161 -10.23 -9.91 14.64
C LYS A 161 -11.15 -9.92 13.42
N ASN A 162 -11.70 -11.08 13.07
CA ASN A 162 -12.60 -11.19 11.92
C ASN A 162 -13.88 -10.35 12.09
N LEU A 163 -14.47 -10.34 13.28
CA LEU A 163 -15.62 -9.47 13.58
C LEU A 163 -15.26 -7.99 13.50
N PHE A 164 -14.07 -7.59 13.95
CA PHE A 164 -13.59 -6.21 13.81
C PHE A 164 -13.49 -5.84 12.33
N ILE A 165 -12.86 -6.68 11.49
CA ILE A 165 -12.71 -6.43 10.05
C ILE A 165 -14.06 -6.21 9.38
N VAL A 166 -15.01 -7.12 9.60
CA VAL A 166 -16.37 -7.03 9.02
C VAL A 166 -17.07 -5.76 9.49
N ASN A 167 -17.03 -5.47 10.79
CA ASN A 167 -17.68 -4.28 11.35
C ASN A 167 -17.03 -2.99 10.84
N TYR A 168 -15.72 -2.95 10.69
CA TYR A 168 -15.03 -1.78 10.13
C TYR A 168 -15.49 -1.51 8.70
N ILE A 169 -15.52 -2.54 7.85
CA ILE A 169 -15.97 -2.45 6.45
C ILE A 169 -17.43 -1.96 6.38
N LEU A 170 -18.32 -2.54 7.19
CA LEU A 170 -19.73 -2.17 7.18
C LEU A 170 -19.97 -0.73 7.67
N ASN A 171 -19.30 -0.31 8.73
CA ASN A 171 -19.42 1.03 9.30
C ASN A 171 -18.81 2.11 8.38
N ASN A 172 -17.84 1.75 7.56
CA ASN A 172 -17.16 2.63 6.61
C ASN A 172 -17.56 2.34 5.15
N SER A 173 -18.72 1.73 4.90
CA SER A 173 -19.16 1.26 3.57
C SER A 173 -19.23 2.34 2.48
N LYS A 174 -19.22 3.62 2.85
CA LYS A 174 -19.16 4.76 1.93
C LYS A 174 -17.72 5.20 1.58
N GLU A 175 -16.73 4.73 2.29
CA GLU A 175 -15.32 5.05 2.03
C GLU A 175 -14.77 4.12 0.94
N ILE A 176 -13.91 4.68 0.08
CA ILE A 176 -13.33 3.97 -1.07
C ILE A 176 -12.44 2.80 -0.64
N ILE A 177 -11.87 2.88 0.56
CA ILE A 177 -11.06 1.80 1.12
C ILE A 177 -11.88 0.53 1.42
N SER A 178 -13.17 0.62 1.70
CA SER A 178 -13.98 -0.53 2.13
C SER A 178 -14.10 -1.66 1.12
N PRO A 179 -14.32 -1.42 -0.19
CA PRO A 179 -14.24 -2.46 -1.20
C PRO A 179 -12.86 -3.14 -1.27
N TYR A 180 -11.78 -2.37 -1.12
CA TYR A 180 -10.42 -2.92 -1.08
C TYR A 180 -10.23 -3.87 0.11
N LEU A 181 -10.65 -3.44 1.32
CA LEU A 181 -10.57 -4.28 2.51
C LEU A 181 -11.44 -5.54 2.38
N ALA A 182 -12.63 -5.41 1.80
CA ALA A 182 -13.51 -6.56 1.56
C ALA A 182 -12.87 -7.60 0.63
N LEU A 183 -12.13 -7.18 -0.39
CA LEU A 183 -11.41 -8.08 -1.29
C LEU A 183 -10.17 -8.71 -0.63
N LYS A 184 -9.48 -7.95 0.22
CA LYS A 184 -8.24 -8.39 0.86
C LYS A 184 -8.47 -9.40 1.98
N TYR A 185 -9.60 -9.30 2.69
CA TYR A 185 -9.92 -10.11 3.88
C TYR A 185 -11.14 -11.05 3.69
N ASN A 186 -11.51 -11.34 2.44
CA ASN A 186 -12.62 -12.26 2.11
C ASN A 186 -12.20 -13.74 2.21
#